data_235a866f2d9f73a4c6845c772270b867
#
_entry.id   235a866f2d9f73a4c6845c772270b867
#
_cell.length_a   1.000
_cell.length_b   1.000
_cell.length_c   1.000
_cell.angle_alpha   90.00
_cell.angle_beta   90.00
_cell.angle_gamma   90.00
#
_symmetry.space_group_name_H-M   'P 1'
#
loop_
_entity.id
_entity.type
_entity.pdbx_description
1 polymer ?
#
loop_
_entity_poly.entity_id
_entity_poly.type
_entity_poly.pdbx_seq_one_letter_code
_entity_poly.pdbx_strand_id
1 'polypeptide(L)'
;MRVIAAAGAPAADNEYSVHTTLWGRSFERGPRHAGDALPEEIYSLTTSSTRAPDAAAHLEISFESGLPVAINGVPMTLTELIESVTTIAGNHGVGRVTDDVSGTVCEAPAAVVLHAAHAALGVEAMHALDATVRVELFRGSHRVVSAHHS
;
A
#
# COMPACT_ATOMS: atom_id res chain seq x y z
N MET A 1 12.80 0.85 15.19
CA MET A 1 13.35 -0.24 15.22
C MET A 1 14.16 -0.61 14.07
N ARG A 2 15.05 -1.42 14.16
CA ARG A 2 15.87 -1.61 13.18
C ARG A 2 15.97 -2.87 13.02
N VAL A 3 16.41 -3.45 12.44
CA VAL A 3 17.00 -3.45 11.52
C VAL A 3 16.85 -4.54 10.65
N ILE A 4 16.94 -4.36 9.57
CA ILE A 4 16.79 -5.28 8.55
C ILE A 4 17.55 -6.49 8.73
N ALA A 5 18.60 -6.36 9.34
CA ALA A 5 19.52 -7.44 9.49
C ALA A 5 18.96 -8.61 10.18
N ALA A 6 17.87 -8.44 10.86
CA ALA A 6 17.32 -9.51 11.61
C ALA A 6 17.09 -10.75 10.83
N ALA A 7 16.84 -10.68 9.60
CA ALA A 7 16.54 -11.88 8.84
C ALA A 7 17.78 -12.51 8.26
N GLY A 8 18.88 -12.38 8.89
CA GLY A 8 20.12 -12.94 8.39
C GLY A 8 20.81 -12.05 7.40
N ALA A 9 20.40 -10.82 7.31
CA ALA A 9 21.01 -9.90 6.39
C ALA A 9 22.40 -9.51 6.85
N PRO A 10 23.26 -9.10 5.94
CA PRO A 10 24.62 -8.72 6.27
C PRO A 10 24.66 -7.43 7.08
N ALA A 11 25.80 -7.19 7.68
CA ALA A 11 25.98 -6.04 8.53
C ALA A 11 25.68 -4.72 7.87
N ALA A 12 25.82 -4.65 6.57
CA ALA A 12 25.52 -3.43 5.86
C ALA A 12 24.08 -2.98 6.08
N ASP A 13 23.20 -3.91 6.41
CA ASP A 13 21.81 -3.57 6.60
C ASP A 13 21.56 -2.78 7.86
N ASN A 14 22.56 -2.69 8.74
CA ASN A 14 22.45 -1.83 9.89
C ASN A 14 22.33 -0.37 9.51
N GLU A 15 22.57 -0.05 8.25
CA GLU A 15 22.42 1.32 7.76
C GLU A 15 20.97 1.71 7.52
N TYR A 16 20.05 0.78 7.66
CA TYR A 16 18.63 1.04 7.47
C TYR A 16 17.86 0.75 8.74
N SER A 17 16.86 1.58 9.01
CA SER A 17 15.93 1.33 10.10
C SER A 17 14.58 0.99 9.50
N VAL A 18 13.89 0.02 10.09
CA VAL A 18 12.59 -0.44 9.58
C VAL A 18 11.55 -0.35 10.67
N HIS A 19 10.42 0.25 10.33
CA HIS A 19 9.23 0.27 11.20
C HIS A 19 8.12 -0.47 10.49
N THR A 20 7.46 -1.36 11.20
CA THR A 20 6.38 -2.17 10.63
C THR A 20 5.11 -1.94 11.41
N THR A 21 4.00 -1.72 10.70
CA THR A 21 2.66 -1.60 11.29
C THR A 21 1.70 -2.44 10.47
N LEU A 22 0.45 -2.46 10.88
CA LEU A 22 -0.60 -3.12 10.10
C LEU A 22 -0.69 -2.54 8.67
N TRP A 23 -0.41 -1.24 8.53
CA TRP A 23 -0.53 -0.54 7.25
C TRP A 23 0.64 -0.76 6.31
N GLY A 24 1.79 -1.12 6.83
CA GLY A 24 2.95 -1.32 5.99
C GLY A 24 4.26 -1.15 6.73
N ARG A 25 5.29 -0.86 5.97
CA ARG A 25 6.65 -0.74 6.47
C ARG A 25 7.26 0.57 6.00
N SER A 26 8.10 1.16 6.85
CA SER A 26 8.85 2.35 6.44
C SER A 26 10.33 2.10 6.67
N PHE A 27 11.15 2.71 5.82
CA PHE A 27 12.59 2.52 5.82
C PHE A 27 13.27 3.87 5.88
N GLU A 28 14.25 4.00 6.78
CA GLU A 28 15.09 5.18 6.86
C GLU A 28 16.52 4.77 6.57
N ARG A 29 17.20 5.52 5.71
CA ARG A 29 18.60 5.26 5.39
C ARG A 29 19.46 5.88 6.46
N GLY A 30 20.56 5.20 6.78
CA GLY A 30 21.59 5.81 7.59
C GLY A 30 22.35 6.86 6.78
N PRO A 31 23.21 7.65 7.44
CA PRO A 31 23.93 8.74 6.75
C PRO A 31 24.77 8.26 5.57
N ARG A 32 25.28 7.04 5.64
CA ARG A 32 26.16 6.53 4.58
C ARG A 32 25.40 6.18 3.32
N HIS A 33 24.09 6.05 3.43
CA HIS A 33 23.26 5.70 2.29
C HIS A 33 22.27 6.80 1.92
N ALA A 34 22.45 7.98 2.49
CA ALA A 34 21.59 9.10 2.17
C ALA A 34 21.68 9.39 0.67
N GLY A 35 20.55 9.41 0.00
CA GLY A 35 20.52 9.64 -1.43
C GLY A 35 20.64 8.39 -2.30
N ASP A 36 21.01 7.26 -1.71
CA ASP A 36 21.10 6.02 -2.47
C ASP A 36 19.74 5.40 -2.69
N ALA A 37 19.57 4.69 -3.80
CA ALA A 37 18.38 3.90 -4.01
C ALA A 37 18.38 2.73 -3.04
N LEU A 38 17.20 2.34 -2.56
CA LEU A 38 17.10 1.17 -1.70
C LEU A 38 17.25 -0.10 -2.52
N PRO A 39 17.96 -1.11 -1.99
CA PRO A 39 18.05 -2.39 -2.70
C PRO A 39 16.67 -3.04 -2.80
N GLU A 40 16.42 -3.72 -3.90
CA GLU A 40 15.12 -4.36 -4.12
C GLU A 40 14.78 -5.37 -3.02
N GLU A 41 15.79 -6.01 -2.46
CA GLU A 41 15.60 -7.02 -1.42
C GLU A 41 14.99 -6.48 -0.13
N ILE A 42 15.03 -5.17 0.08
CA ILE A 42 14.47 -4.61 1.31
C ILE A 42 12.93 -4.61 1.28
N TYR A 43 12.35 -4.66 0.09
CA TYR A 43 10.90 -4.65 -0.05
C TYR A 43 10.35 -6.06 0.14
N SER A 44 9.37 -6.19 1.01
CA SER A 44 8.74 -7.48 1.27
C SER A 44 7.24 -7.48 0.99
N LEU A 45 6.61 -6.30 0.91
CA LEU A 45 5.18 -6.21 0.69
C LEU A 45 4.82 -5.88 -0.75
N THR A 46 5.80 -5.45 -1.54
CA THR A 46 5.55 -5.02 -2.91
C THR A 46 6.52 -5.67 -3.87
N THR A 47 6.01 -6.06 -5.03
CA THR A 47 6.82 -6.54 -6.15
C THR A 47 7.22 -5.33 -6.98
N SER A 48 8.42 -5.34 -7.56
CA SER A 48 8.81 -4.23 -8.43
C SER A 48 7.85 -4.15 -9.62
N SER A 49 7.65 -2.93 -10.14
CA SER A 49 6.71 -2.74 -11.25
C SER A 49 7.11 -3.52 -12.49
N THR A 50 8.39 -3.75 -12.70
CA THR A 50 8.88 -4.50 -13.85
C THR A 50 8.61 -6.00 -13.74
N ARG A 51 8.45 -6.52 -12.52
CA ARG A 51 8.20 -7.94 -12.27
C ARG A 51 6.74 -8.23 -11.97
N ALA A 52 5.92 -7.21 -11.82
CA ALA A 52 4.50 -7.36 -11.57
C ALA A 52 3.80 -7.96 -12.79
N PRO A 53 2.63 -8.59 -12.60
CA PRO A 53 1.89 -9.18 -13.71
C PRO A 53 1.60 -8.16 -14.81
N ASP A 54 1.58 -8.62 -16.04
CA ASP A 54 1.30 -7.79 -17.21
C ASP A 54 -0.19 -7.75 -17.51
N ALA A 55 -1.00 -7.80 -16.48
CA ALA A 55 -2.45 -7.73 -16.60
C ALA A 55 -2.97 -6.91 -15.43
N ALA A 56 -3.94 -6.06 -15.70
CA ALA A 56 -4.55 -5.25 -14.66
C ALA A 56 -5.40 -6.10 -13.74
N ALA A 57 -5.41 -5.76 -12.46
CA ALA A 57 -6.32 -6.33 -11.49
C ALA A 57 -7.27 -5.24 -11.03
N HIS A 58 -8.46 -5.65 -10.62
CA HIS A 58 -9.47 -4.71 -10.15
C HIS A 58 -9.90 -5.09 -8.74
N LEU A 59 -9.99 -4.07 -7.89
CA LEU A 59 -10.52 -4.24 -6.54
C LEU A 59 -11.81 -3.45 -6.46
N GLU A 60 -12.89 -4.11 -6.02
CA GLU A 60 -14.11 -3.39 -5.66
C GLU A 60 -14.14 -3.28 -4.15
N ILE A 61 -14.11 -2.07 -3.64
CA ILE A 61 -14.09 -1.82 -2.22
C ILE A 61 -15.46 -1.24 -1.84
N SER A 62 -16.16 -1.95 -0.96
CA SER A 62 -17.46 -1.49 -0.49
C SER A 62 -17.29 -0.74 0.82
N PHE A 63 -17.95 0.40 0.91
CA PHE A 63 -17.92 1.27 2.09
C PHE A 63 -19.30 1.37 2.70
N GLU A 64 -19.37 1.36 4.02
CA GLU A 64 -20.59 1.67 4.76
C GLU A 64 -20.27 2.80 5.71
N SER A 65 -20.98 3.91 5.57
CA SER A 65 -20.75 5.12 6.37
C SER A 65 -19.29 5.56 6.35
N GLY A 66 -18.67 5.44 5.20
CA GLY A 66 -17.29 5.87 5.01
C GLY A 66 -16.23 4.88 5.44
N LEU A 67 -16.60 3.71 5.95
CA LEU A 67 -15.64 2.69 6.37
C LEU A 67 -15.63 1.54 5.37
N PRO A 68 -14.46 1.04 4.98
CA PRO A 68 -14.41 -0.10 4.08
C PRO A 68 -14.83 -1.37 4.81
N VAL A 69 -15.72 -2.14 4.21
CA VAL A 69 -16.31 -3.32 4.84
C VAL A 69 -16.24 -4.59 4.00
N ALA A 70 -15.93 -4.47 2.71
CA ALA A 70 -15.87 -5.66 1.84
C ALA A 70 -14.94 -5.42 0.67
N ILE A 71 -14.32 -6.50 0.19
CA ILE A 71 -13.50 -6.50 -1.01
C ILE A 71 -14.10 -7.49 -1.99
N ASN A 72 -14.38 -7.04 -3.20
CA ASN A 72 -14.93 -7.88 -4.28
C ASN A 72 -16.18 -8.64 -3.81
N GLY A 73 -17.02 -7.97 -3.03
CA GLY A 73 -18.25 -8.56 -2.53
C GLY A 73 -18.09 -9.46 -1.31
N VAL A 74 -16.89 -9.62 -0.79
CA VAL A 74 -16.65 -10.47 0.38
C VAL A 74 -16.50 -9.61 1.62
N PRO A 75 -17.45 -9.66 2.56
CA PRO A 75 -17.33 -8.91 3.80
C PRO A 75 -16.19 -9.44 4.65
N MET A 76 -15.50 -8.54 5.34
CA MET A 76 -14.40 -8.96 6.21
C MET A 76 -14.16 -7.89 7.26
N THR A 77 -13.44 -8.24 8.31
CA THR A 77 -13.06 -7.28 9.34
C THR A 77 -12.09 -6.27 8.74
N LEU A 78 -11.94 -5.13 9.38
CA LEU A 78 -11.02 -4.10 8.88
C LEU A 78 -9.60 -4.64 8.80
N THR A 79 -9.16 -5.40 9.78
CA THR A 79 -7.81 -5.98 9.76
C THR A 79 -7.64 -6.93 8.57
N GLU A 80 -8.60 -7.82 8.36
CA GLU A 80 -8.56 -8.74 7.22
C GLU A 80 -8.57 -7.99 5.90
N LEU A 81 -9.34 -6.92 5.84
CA LEU A 81 -9.44 -6.11 4.63
C LEU A 81 -8.11 -5.43 4.31
N ILE A 82 -7.47 -4.84 5.32
CA ILE A 82 -6.18 -4.19 5.14
C ILE A 82 -5.14 -5.22 4.67
N GLU A 83 -5.13 -6.40 5.27
CA GLU A 83 -4.20 -7.46 4.89
C GLU A 83 -4.46 -7.94 3.45
N SER A 84 -5.71 -8.09 3.08
CA SER A 84 -6.08 -8.51 1.73
C SER A 84 -5.65 -7.50 0.68
N VAL A 85 -5.93 -6.22 0.94
CA VAL A 85 -5.54 -5.17 0.00
C VAL A 85 -4.01 -5.07 -0.08
N THR A 86 -3.32 -5.22 1.04
CA THR A 86 -1.85 -5.22 1.06
C THR A 86 -1.31 -6.31 0.13
N THR A 87 -1.85 -7.51 0.22
CA THR A 87 -1.40 -8.62 -0.61
C THR A 87 -1.69 -8.38 -2.09
N ILE A 88 -2.91 -8.02 -2.41
CA ILE A 88 -3.32 -7.87 -3.81
C ILE A 88 -2.58 -6.69 -4.46
N ALA A 89 -2.59 -5.54 -3.81
CA ALA A 89 -1.96 -4.36 -4.38
C ALA A 89 -0.44 -4.53 -4.45
N GLY A 90 0.15 -5.09 -3.40
CA GLY A 90 1.59 -5.33 -3.39
C GLY A 90 2.05 -6.27 -4.48
N ASN A 91 1.26 -7.31 -4.78
CA ASN A 91 1.58 -8.23 -5.86
C ASN A 91 1.55 -7.57 -7.24
N HIS A 92 0.89 -6.44 -7.35
CA HIS A 92 0.86 -5.65 -8.59
C HIS A 92 1.79 -4.45 -8.52
N GLY A 93 2.69 -4.43 -7.54
CA GLY A 93 3.72 -3.41 -7.43
C GLY A 93 3.23 -2.08 -6.86
N VAL A 94 2.01 -2.03 -6.35
CA VAL A 94 1.41 -0.80 -5.83
C VAL A 94 1.73 -0.66 -4.35
N GLY A 95 2.19 0.52 -3.94
CA GLY A 95 2.34 0.81 -2.52
C GLY A 95 3.68 1.39 -2.11
N ARG A 96 4.60 1.60 -3.03
CA ARG A 96 5.89 2.22 -2.71
C ARG A 96 5.76 3.73 -2.75
N VAL A 97 6.09 4.39 -1.64
CA VAL A 97 5.95 5.83 -1.51
C VAL A 97 7.24 6.39 -0.94
N THR A 98 7.72 7.48 -1.52
CA THR A 98 8.92 8.16 -1.04
C THR A 98 8.54 9.56 -0.60
N ASP A 99 9.01 9.94 0.60
CA ASP A 99 8.89 11.32 1.06
C ASP A 99 10.16 12.03 0.63
N ASP A 100 10.03 12.96 -0.32
CA ASP A 100 11.17 13.65 -0.89
C ASP A 100 11.89 14.54 0.12
N VAL A 101 11.20 15.00 1.15
CA VAL A 101 11.82 15.88 2.13
C VAL A 101 12.67 15.09 3.12
N SER A 102 12.13 14.03 3.68
CA SER A 102 12.84 13.23 4.68
C SER A 102 13.67 12.12 4.09
N GLY A 103 13.40 11.73 2.84
CA GLY A 103 14.04 10.58 2.22
C GLY A 103 13.51 9.24 2.71
N THR A 104 12.47 9.25 3.54
CA THR A 104 11.86 8.02 4.03
C THR A 104 11.09 7.35 2.92
N VAL A 105 11.24 6.03 2.80
CA VAL A 105 10.52 5.23 1.83
C VAL A 105 9.60 4.28 2.57
N CYS A 106 8.39 4.13 2.05
CA CYS A 106 7.39 3.27 2.67
C CYS A 106 6.87 2.24 1.69
N GLU A 107 6.52 1.06 2.22
CA GLU A 107 5.67 0.12 1.51
C GLU A 107 4.34 0.11 2.25
N ALA A 108 3.31 0.66 1.66
CA ALA A 108 2.00 0.74 2.31
C ALA A 108 0.89 0.53 1.27
N PRO A 109 0.78 -0.67 0.71
CA PRO A 109 -0.20 -0.92 -0.36
C PRO A 109 -1.63 -0.61 0.04
N ALA A 110 -2.06 -1.07 1.21
CA ALA A 110 -3.43 -0.82 1.64
C ALA A 110 -3.69 0.65 1.88
N ALA A 111 -2.74 1.36 2.49
CA ALA A 111 -2.93 2.79 2.74
C ALA A 111 -3.07 3.56 1.44
N VAL A 112 -2.25 3.26 0.44
CA VAL A 112 -2.31 3.94 -0.85
C VAL A 112 -3.65 3.70 -1.53
N VAL A 113 -4.08 2.44 -1.60
CA VAL A 113 -5.31 2.08 -2.31
C VAL A 113 -6.55 2.56 -1.57
N LEU A 114 -6.61 2.35 -0.26
CA LEU A 114 -7.78 2.76 0.51
C LEU A 114 -7.91 4.26 0.61
N HIS A 115 -6.79 4.97 0.66
CA HIS A 115 -6.83 6.43 0.64
C HIS A 115 -7.41 6.94 -0.69
N ALA A 116 -6.96 6.39 -1.81
CA ALA A 116 -7.46 6.79 -3.12
C ALA A 116 -8.96 6.47 -3.26
N ALA A 117 -9.36 5.29 -2.81
CA ALA A 117 -10.77 4.88 -2.88
C ALA A 117 -11.65 5.76 -2.00
N HIS A 118 -11.21 6.03 -0.78
CA HIS A 118 -11.97 6.85 0.15
C HIS A 118 -12.09 8.29 -0.37
N ALA A 119 -11.01 8.82 -0.94
CA ALA A 119 -11.04 10.16 -1.51
C ALA A 119 -12.03 10.28 -2.67
N ALA A 120 -12.27 9.19 -3.39
CA ALA A 120 -13.21 9.19 -4.51
C ALA A 120 -14.66 9.29 -4.07
N LEU A 121 -14.95 9.09 -2.78
CA LEU A 121 -16.33 9.23 -2.27
C LEU A 121 -16.80 10.68 -2.24
N GLY A 122 -15.86 11.62 -2.20
CA GLY A 122 -16.19 13.04 -2.09
C GLY A 122 -16.43 13.45 -0.65
N VAL A 123 -16.15 14.70 -0.36
CA VAL A 123 -16.20 15.20 1.02
C VAL A 123 -17.58 15.07 1.64
N GLU A 124 -18.62 15.35 0.87
CA GLU A 124 -19.97 15.39 1.42
C GLU A 124 -20.52 13.99 1.72
N ALA A 125 -20.04 12.98 1.01
CA ALA A 125 -20.56 11.63 1.16
C ALA A 125 -19.70 10.74 2.05
N MET A 126 -18.55 11.22 2.48
CA MET A 126 -17.58 10.38 3.16
C MET A 126 -18.07 9.65 4.39
N HIS A 127 -18.98 10.28 5.14
CA HIS A 127 -19.42 9.74 6.42
C HIS A 127 -20.86 9.30 6.43
N ALA A 128 -21.58 9.49 5.35
CA ALA A 128 -23.02 9.32 5.38
C ALA A 128 -23.57 8.28 4.44
N LEU A 129 -22.84 7.94 3.40
CA LEU A 129 -23.39 7.08 2.36
C LEU A 129 -22.61 5.79 2.21
N ASP A 130 -23.33 4.78 1.81
CA ASP A 130 -22.72 3.53 1.39
C ASP A 130 -22.29 3.69 -0.06
N ALA A 131 -21.19 3.10 -0.42
CA ALA A 131 -20.64 3.26 -1.76
C ALA A 131 -19.77 2.06 -2.13
N THR A 132 -19.57 1.89 -3.43
CA THR A 132 -18.61 0.91 -3.95
C THR A 132 -17.65 1.65 -4.88
N VAL A 133 -16.36 1.48 -4.64
CA VAL A 133 -15.31 2.10 -5.43
C VAL A 133 -14.50 1.00 -6.10
N ARG A 134 -14.29 1.14 -7.40
CA ARG A 134 -13.48 0.18 -8.14
C ARG A 134 -12.12 0.80 -8.46
N VAL A 135 -11.07 0.11 -8.11
CA VAL A 135 -9.70 0.57 -8.31
C VAL A 135 -8.99 -0.42 -9.23
N GLU A 136 -8.31 0.11 -10.24
CA GLU A 136 -7.49 -0.70 -11.13
C GLU A 136 -6.03 -0.64 -10.68
N LEU A 137 -5.40 -1.80 -10.64
CA LEU A 137 -4.00 -1.95 -10.24
C LEU A 137 -3.22 -2.50 -11.43
N PHE A 138 -2.16 -1.82 -11.83
CA PHE A 138 -1.36 -2.28 -12.94
C PHE A 138 0.09 -1.83 -12.79
N ARG A 139 0.98 -2.78 -12.57
CA ARG A 139 2.43 -2.57 -12.63
C ARG A 139 2.90 -1.33 -11.89
N GLY A 140 2.53 -1.23 -10.63
CA GLY A 140 2.96 -0.14 -9.77
C GLY A 140 2.04 1.05 -9.73
N SER A 141 1.04 1.12 -10.61
CA SER A 141 0.10 2.24 -10.61
C SER A 141 -1.28 1.80 -10.12
N HIS A 142 -2.02 2.76 -9.61
CA HIS A 142 -3.40 2.54 -9.20
C HIS A 142 -4.26 3.67 -9.73
N ARG A 143 -5.52 3.35 -10.02
CA ARG A 143 -6.44 4.33 -10.58
C ARG A 143 -7.86 3.98 -10.17
N VAL A 144 -8.59 4.98 -9.66
CA VAL A 144 -10.01 4.78 -9.39
C VAL A 144 -10.74 4.84 -10.72
N VAL A 145 -11.43 3.77 -11.08
CA VAL A 145 -12.13 3.71 -12.36
C VAL A 145 -13.63 3.98 -12.22
N SER A 146 -14.20 3.79 -11.04
CA SER A 146 -15.60 4.13 -10.81
C SER A 146 -15.88 4.26 -9.32
N ALA A 147 -16.89 5.02 -9.00
CA ALA A 147 -17.38 5.16 -7.63
C ALA A 147 -18.89 5.34 -7.71
N HIS A 148 -19.63 4.47 -7.03
CA HIS A 148 -21.09 4.48 -7.04
C HIS A 148 -21.61 4.56 -5.61
N HIS A 149 -22.49 5.52 -5.36
CA HIS A 149 -23.15 5.65 -4.07
C HIS A 149 -24.44 4.86 -4.09
N SER A 150 -24.74 4.25 -2.97
CA SER A 150 -25.97 3.49 -2.81
C SER A 150 -27.11 4.34 -2.30
#